data_c47598edd0b5e8560572fdb75caf7bb1
#
_entry.id   c47598edd0b5e8560572fdb75caf7bb1
#
_cell.length_a   1.000
_cell.length_b   1.000
_cell.length_c   1.000
_cell.angle_alpha   90.00
_cell.angle_beta   90.00
_cell.angle_gamma   90.00
#
_symmetry.space_group_name_H-M   'P 1'
#
loop_
_entity.id
_entity.type
_entity.pdbx_description
1 polymer ?
#
loop_
_entity_poly.entity_id
_entity_poly.type
_entity_poly.pdbx_seq_one_letter_code
_entity_poly.pdbx_strand_id
1 'polypeptide(L)'
;MVISSIDLKNGHVVQLKNGKELVLQRDDADALISQFDLYGEVAVIDLDAALGNVDAKGNTVNTPLLKSLLHKGNVRTGGGIRTVKRAKELISLGAEKVIIGSAAWNSHPENGSVLNEEFLNELVQAIGKDRIIISVDAINGKIAVKGWTETIDISLVDGAKQAEKFCSELLFTCVEKEGCMQGTNMEYVKQLRDAVHCRVVVAGGVSSVPEIKELEKLHCDVQLGMALYTNKVALKDAFIACLDFEKMPMIPVIAQSVNGEVLMQGFANEQAFEKTFETGKLTFWSRSRNELWTKGDTSGNFLNVVKLRADCDRDCVLATVLPTGPSCHTGSWTCFGTDPDEKSSMGRLYNIIADRFANPKPGIYTATLDAKRVREKVEEEAEELC
;
A
#
# COMPACT_ATOMS: atom_id res chain seq x y z
N MET A 1 10.25 -0.26 -1.80
CA MET A 1 9.11 -1.16 -1.46
C MET A 1 8.44 -1.66 -2.73
N VAL A 2 7.87 -2.87 -2.69
CA VAL A 2 7.00 -3.35 -3.77
C VAL A 2 5.55 -2.97 -3.49
N ILE A 3 4.84 -2.51 -4.53
CA ILE A 3 3.42 -2.19 -4.52
C ILE A 3 2.77 -3.05 -5.60
N SER A 4 1.76 -3.82 -5.23
CA SER A 4 1.01 -4.63 -6.19
C SER A 4 -0.12 -3.81 -6.80
N SER A 5 -0.37 -3.91 -8.12
CA SER A 5 -1.47 -3.20 -8.79
C SER A 5 -2.66 -4.11 -9.06
N ILE A 6 -3.86 -3.62 -8.77
CA ILE A 6 -5.16 -4.18 -9.17
C ILE A 6 -5.87 -3.12 -10.02
N ASP A 7 -5.94 -3.35 -11.30
CA ASP A 7 -6.61 -2.44 -12.24
C ASP A 7 -8.03 -2.93 -12.49
N LEU A 8 -9.01 -2.07 -12.28
CA LEU A 8 -10.43 -2.37 -12.42
C LEU A 8 -10.99 -1.80 -13.73
N LYS A 9 -11.66 -2.63 -14.52
CA LYS A 9 -12.35 -2.21 -15.75
C LYS A 9 -13.58 -3.08 -16.01
N ASN A 10 -14.71 -2.46 -16.28
CA ASN A 10 -15.98 -3.14 -16.56
C ASN A 10 -16.40 -4.15 -15.47
N GLY A 11 -16.08 -3.88 -14.20
CA GLY A 11 -16.39 -4.75 -13.05
C GLY A 11 -15.40 -5.89 -12.82
N HIS A 12 -14.31 -5.97 -13.58
CA HIS A 12 -13.30 -7.02 -13.50
C HIS A 12 -11.93 -6.47 -13.14
N VAL A 13 -11.06 -7.33 -12.63
CA VAL A 13 -9.60 -7.06 -12.56
C VAL A 13 -8.99 -7.33 -13.93
N VAL A 14 -8.24 -6.39 -14.45
CA VAL A 14 -7.65 -6.51 -15.79
C VAL A 14 -6.15 -6.20 -15.77
N GLN A 15 -5.45 -6.71 -16.80
CA GLN A 15 -4.12 -6.24 -17.15
C GLN A 15 -4.13 -5.83 -18.62
N LEU A 16 -3.68 -4.60 -18.88
CA LEU A 16 -3.65 -4.00 -20.22
C LEU A 16 -2.20 -3.82 -20.68
N LYS A 17 -1.98 -3.99 -21.97
CA LYS A 17 -0.73 -3.58 -22.65
C LYS A 17 -0.92 -2.19 -23.24
N ASN A 18 0.01 -1.27 -22.94
CA ASN A 18 -0.05 0.13 -23.35
C ASN A 18 -1.38 0.83 -23.00
N GLY A 19 -2.04 0.41 -21.90
CA GLY A 19 -3.33 0.94 -21.49
C GLY A 19 -4.53 0.61 -22.39
N LYS A 20 -4.38 -0.23 -23.41
CA LYS A 20 -5.39 -0.45 -24.47
C LYS A 20 -5.75 -1.92 -24.71
N GLU A 21 -4.76 -2.75 -24.95
CA GLU A 21 -4.94 -4.16 -25.30
C GLU A 21 -5.19 -5.00 -24.05
N LEU A 22 -6.34 -5.67 -23.95
CA LEU A 22 -6.63 -6.58 -22.86
C LEU A 22 -5.78 -7.84 -22.98
N VAL A 23 -4.94 -8.09 -22.00
CA VAL A 23 -4.06 -9.27 -21.91
C VAL A 23 -4.65 -10.31 -20.96
N LEU A 24 -5.20 -9.87 -19.83
CA LEU A 24 -5.72 -10.74 -18.78
C LEU A 24 -6.94 -10.11 -18.11
N GLN A 25 -7.90 -10.95 -17.74
CA GLN A 25 -9.08 -10.61 -16.94
C GLN A 25 -9.28 -11.64 -15.85
N ARG A 26 -9.68 -11.18 -14.65
CA ARG A 26 -9.96 -12.01 -13.46
C ARG A 26 -11.15 -11.46 -12.68
N ASP A 27 -11.80 -12.35 -11.90
CA ASP A 27 -12.96 -12.02 -11.07
C ASP A 27 -12.70 -12.23 -9.57
N ASP A 28 -11.48 -12.59 -9.19
CA ASP A 28 -11.08 -12.92 -7.84
C ASP A 28 -10.36 -11.77 -7.11
N ALA A 29 -10.84 -10.54 -7.27
CA ALA A 29 -10.26 -9.33 -6.67
C ALA A 29 -10.05 -9.45 -5.14
N ASP A 30 -10.98 -10.12 -4.45
CA ASP A 30 -10.90 -10.34 -3.01
C ASP A 30 -9.76 -11.27 -2.61
N ALA A 31 -9.49 -12.30 -3.39
CA ALA A 31 -8.34 -13.18 -3.17
C ALA A 31 -7.03 -12.45 -3.46
N LEU A 32 -7.00 -11.63 -4.52
CA LEU A 32 -5.83 -10.84 -4.89
C LEU A 32 -5.47 -9.81 -3.83
N ILE A 33 -6.44 -9.03 -3.33
CA ILE A 33 -6.14 -8.03 -2.29
C ILE A 33 -5.61 -8.70 -1.02
N SER A 34 -6.18 -9.83 -0.62
CA SER A 34 -5.72 -10.57 0.56
C SER A 34 -4.31 -11.13 0.39
N GLN A 35 -3.96 -11.59 -0.81
CA GLN A 35 -2.62 -12.06 -1.14
C GLN A 35 -1.60 -10.91 -1.19
N PHE A 36 -1.97 -9.77 -1.78
CA PHE A 36 -1.08 -8.66 -2.03
C PHE A 36 -0.82 -7.84 -0.75
N ASP A 37 -1.82 -7.67 0.11
CA ASP A 37 -1.70 -6.91 1.35
C ASP A 37 -0.67 -7.51 2.33
N LEU A 38 -0.35 -8.80 2.23
CA LEU A 38 0.72 -9.45 2.97
C LEU A 38 2.08 -8.73 2.77
N TYR A 39 2.33 -8.18 1.58
CA TYR A 39 3.60 -7.57 1.17
C TYR A 39 3.62 -6.03 1.29
N GLY A 40 2.57 -5.42 1.80
CA GLY A 40 2.51 -3.98 2.02
C GLY A 40 1.36 -3.28 1.31
N GLU A 41 1.67 -2.22 0.57
CA GLU A 41 0.67 -1.39 -0.08
C GLU A 41 0.15 -2.02 -1.38
N VAL A 42 -1.15 -1.81 -1.65
CA VAL A 42 -1.81 -2.25 -2.89
C VAL A 42 -2.39 -1.04 -3.62
N ALA A 43 -2.03 -0.89 -4.89
CA ALA A 43 -2.63 0.12 -5.76
C ALA A 43 -3.90 -0.44 -6.41
N VAL A 44 -5.05 0.20 -6.18
CA VAL A 44 -6.31 -0.17 -6.84
C VAL A 44 -6.75 0.97 -7.74
N ILE A 45 -6.74 0.74 -9.06
CA ILE A 45 -6.96 1.78 -10.07
C ILE A 45 -8.28 1.54 -10.80
N ASP A 46 -9.18 2.52 -10.76
CA ASP A 46 -10.42 2.50 -11.55
C ASP A 46 -10.17 3.08 -12.94
N LEU A 47 -9.94 2.18 -13.91
CA LEU A 47 -9.64 2.57 -15.29
C LEU A 47 -10.84 3.20 -16.00
N ASP A 48 -12.08 2.77 -15.68
CA ASP A 48 -13.28 3.39 -16.25
C ASP A 48 -13.42 4.83 -15.80
N ALA A 49 -13.18 5.11 -14.51
CA ALA A 49 -13.17 6.48 -14.00
C ALA A 49 -12.03 7.32 -14.61
N ALA A 50 -10.84 6.72 -14.81
CA ALA A 50 -9.72 7.38 -15.46
C ALA A 50 -10.07 7.84 -16.89
N LEU A 51 -10.78 6.99 -17.64
CA LEU A 51 -11.24 7.27 -19.00
C LEU A 51 -12.50 8.17 -19.07
N GLY A 52 -13.09 8.51 -17.92
CA GLY A 52 -14.29 9.36 -17.87
C GLY A 52 -15.63 8.63 -18.02
N ASN A 53 -15.61 7.30 -17.97
CA ASN A 53 -16.81 6.46 -18.01
C ASN A 53 -17.51 6.45 -16.64
N VAL A 54 -18.10 7.57 -16.28
CA VAL A 54 -18.73 7.79 -14.96
C VAL A 54 -20.20 8.24 -15.11
N ASP A 55 -21.04 7.87 -14.16
CA ASP A 55 -22.40 8.39 -14.04
C ASP A 55 -22.43 9.85 -13.54
N ALA A 56 -23.62 10.44 -13.44
CA ALA A 56 -23.83 11.80 -12.96
C ALA A 56 -23.34 12.04 -11.50
N LYS A 57 -23.11 10.98 -10.75
CA LYS A 57 -22.56 11.01 -9.37
C LYS A 57 -21.05 10.75 -9.32
N GLY A 58 -20.40 10.49 -10.48
CA GLY A 58 -18.99 10.17 -10.57
C GLY A 58 -18.65 8.70 -10.25
N ASN A 59 -19.65 7.80 -10.24
CA ASN A 59 -19.43 6.37 -10.04
C ASN A 59 -19.24 5.65 -11.38
N THR A 60 -18.55 4.52 -11.31
CA THR A 60 -18.40 3.56 -12.41
C THR A 60 -19.07 2.23 -12.05
N VAL A 61 -19.09 1.30 -12.97
CA VAL A 61 -19.46 -0.09 -12.69
C VAL A 61 -18.51 -0.73 -11.67
N ASN A 62 -17.27 -0.24 -11.55
CA ASN A 62 -16.26 -0.73 -10.59
C ASN A 62 -16.46 -0.21 -9.16
N THR A 63 -17.28 0.83 -8.96
CA THR A 63 -17.43 1.49 -7.66
C THR A 63 -17.79 0.55 -6.50
N PRO A 64 -18.71 -0.43 -6.63
CA PRO A 64 -19.00 -1.37 -5.54
C PRO A 64 -17.80 -2.24 -5.19
N LEU A 65 -17.07 -2.73 -6.21
CA LEU A 65 -15.87 -3.53 -6.02
C LEU A 65 -14.74 -2.72 -5.38
N LEU A 66 -14.48 -1.52 -5.88
CA LEU A 66 -13.49 -0.60 -5.31
C LEU A 66 -13.78 -0.36 -3.81
N LYS A 67 -15.01 -0.03 -3.44
CA LYS A 67 -15.40 0.19 -2.04
C LYS A 67 -15.13 -1.04 -1.16
N SER A 68 -15.42 -2.24 -1.66
CA SER A 68 -15.10 -3.48 -0.94
C SER A 68 -13.60 -3.65 -0.71
N LEU A 69 -12.76 -3.37 -1.71
CA LEU A 69 -11.31 -3.54 -1.63
C LEU A 69 -10.65 -2.53 -0.68
N LEU A 70 -11.16 -1.29 -0.60
CA LEU A 70 -10.63 -0.24 0.30
C LEU A 70 -10.66 -0.63 1.78
N HIS A 71 -11.55 -1.54 2.18
CA HIS A 71 -11.65 -2.02 3.57
C HIS A 71 -10.81 -3.27 3.87
N LYS A 72 -10.19 -3.87 2.85
CA LYS A 72 -9.53 -5.20 2.97
C LYS A 72 -8.02 -5.14 3.01
N GLY A 73 -7.43 -4.01 2.72
CA GLY A 73 -5.98 -3.87 2.68
C GLY A 73 -5.51 -2.44 2.85
N ASN A 74 -4.19 -2.27 2.85
CA ASN A 74 -3.53 -0.96 2.84
C ASN A 74 -3.54 -0.41 1.41
N VAL A 75 -4.62 0.25 1.02
CA VAL A 75 -4.92 0.59 -0.37
C VAL A 75 -4.61 2.05 -0.67
N ARG A 76 -3.83 2.27 -1.75
CA ARG A 76 -3.78 3.53 -2.50
C ARG A 76 -4.68 3.42 -3.71
N THR A 77 -5.44 4.45 -4.04
CA THR A 77 -6.39 4.37 -5.15
C THR A 77 -6.31 5.56 -6.09
N GLY A 78 -6.54 5.28 -7.36
CA GLY A 78 -6.55 6.27 -8.43
C GLY A 78 -7.62 5.97 -9.47
N GLY A 79 -7.70 6.85 -10.46
CA GLY A 79 -8.68 6.79 -11.53
C GLY A 79 -9.78 7.82 -11.35
N GLY A 80 -9.81 8.82 -12.23
CA GLY A 80 -10.88 9.81 -12.35
C GLY A 80 -11.07 10.75 -11.16
N ILE A 81 -10.10 10.90 -10.26
CA ILE A 81 -10.18 11.83 -9.12
C ILE A 81 -9.94 13.24 -9.62
N ARG A 82 -11.03 13.98 -9.83
CA ARG A 82 -11.01 15.34 -10.42
C ARG A 82 -11.57 16.42 -9.49
N THR A 83 -11.99 16.04 -8.28
CA THR A 83 -12.57 16.97 -7.29
C THR A 83 -12.09 16.61 -5.88
N VAL A 84 -11.95 17.62 -5.03
CA VAL A 84 -11.65 17.47 -3.60
C VAL A 84 -12.70 16.59 -2.90
N LYS A 85 -13.97 16.76 -3.27
CA LYS A 85 -15.08 15.94 -2.73
C LYS A 85 -14.83 14.43 -2.96
N ARG A 86 -14.43 14.04 -4.19
CA ARG A 86 -14.15 12.63 -4.52
C ARG A 86 -12.96 12.10 -3.75
N ALA A 87 -11.90 12.88 -3.63
CA ALA A 87 -10.73 12.48 -2.83
C ALA A 87 -11.10 12.24 -1.36
N LYS A 88 -11.85 13.16 -0.73
CA LYS A 88 -12.35 12.99 0.64
C LYS A 88 -13.22 11.75 0.80
N GLU A 89 -14.12 11.49 -0.16
CA GLU A 89 -14.96 10.28 -0.15
C GLU A 89 -14.11 9.01 -0.12
N LEU A 90 -13.10 8.90 -1.01
CA LEU A 90 -12.24 7.72 -1.08
C LEU A 90 -11.42 7.52 0.21
N ILE A 91 -10.88 8.59 0.78
CA ILE A 91 -10.20 8.54 2.08
C ILE A 91 -11.15 8.10 3.19
N SER A 92 -12.37 8.63 3.25
CA SER A 92 -13.37 8.25 4.26
C SER A 92 -13.85 6.80 4.10
N LEU A 93 -13.72 6.22 2.90
CA LEU A 93 -14.00 4.83 2.59
C LEU A 93 -12.82 3.88 2.86
N GLY A 94 -11.71 4.37 3.42
CA GLY A 94 -10.60 3.55 3.84
C GLY A 94 -9.36 3.60 2.93
N ALA A 95 -9.34 4.44 1.89
CA ALA A 95 -8.10 4.63 1.13
C ALA A 95 -7.04 5.33 1.99
N GLU A 96 -5.83 4.79 2.01
CA GLU A 96 -4.68 5.41 2.69
C GLU A 96 -4.20 6.65 1.93
N LYS A 97 -4.13 6.54 0.61
CA LYS A 97 -3.70 7.62 -0.28
C LYS A 97 -4.54 7.65 -1.55
N VAL A 98 -4.60 8.82 -2.17
CA VAL A 98 -5.22 9.02 -3.49
C VAL A 98 -4.18 9.39 -4.53
N ILE A 99 -4.30 8.82 -5.74
CA ILE A 99 -3.43 9.07 -6.88
C ILE A 99 -4.13 10.07 -7.81
N ILE A 100 -3.55 11.24 -7.97
CA ILE A 100 -4.04 12.30 -8.83
C ILE A 100 -3.24 12.29 -10.13
N GLY A 101 -3.92 11.95 -11.22
CA GLY A 101 -3.34 12.02 -12.57
C GLY A 101 -3.65 13.35 -13.24
N SER A 102 -4.39 13.31 -14.35
CA SER A 102 -4.64 14.47 -15.22
C SER A 102 -5.21 15.71 -14.52
N ALA A 103 -5.91 15.56 -13.39
CA ALA A 103 -6.46 16.70 -12.65
C ALA A 103 -5.40 17.58 -12.00
N ALA A 104 -4.18 17.06 -11.78
CA ALA A 104 -3.06 17.86 -11.29
C ALA A 104 -2.49 18.81 -12.36
N TRP A 105 -2.85 18.62 -13.62
CA TRP A 105 -2.21 19.28 -14.75
C TRP A 105 -3.19 20.13 -15.56
N ASN A 106 -2.75 21.32 -16.01
CA ASN A 106 -3.48 22.16 -16.94
C ASN A 106 -3.05 21.83 -18.37
N SER A 107 -3.93 21.23 -19.16
CA SER A 107 -3.64 20.90 -20.57
C SER A 107 -3.45 22.16 -21.44
N HIS A 108 -4.09 23.27 -21.05
CA HIS A 108 -4.03 24.56 -21.75
C HIS A 108 -3.89 25.68 -20.71
N PRO A 109 -2.66 25.99 -20.25
CA PRO A 109 -2.46 26.97 -19.19
C PRO A 109 -2.75 28.39 -19.70
N GLU A 110 -3.91 28.96 -19.29
CA GLU A 110 -4.24 30.36 -19.59
C GLU A 110 -3.27 31.34 -18.92
N ASN A 111 -2.68 30.96 -17.78
CA ASN A 111 -1.77 31.77 -16.97
C ASN A 111 -0.33 31.26 -16.93
N GLY A 112 0.05 30.37 -17.86
CA GLY A 112 1.41 29.84 -17.95
C GLY A 112 1.77 28.77 -16.91
N SER A 113 0.91 28.49 -15.92
CA SER A 113 1.14 27.39 -14.97
C SER A 113 0.62 26.07 -15.53
N VAL A 114 1.50 25.09 -15.65
CA VAL A 114 1.17 23.73 -16.10
C VAL A 114 0.54 22.89 -15.00
N LEU A 115 0.67 23.29 -13.72
CA LEU A 115 -0.02 22.67 -12.60
C LEU A 115 -1.35 23.37 -12.31
N ASN A 116 -2.34 22.58 -11.93
CA ASN A 116 -3.60 23.06 -11.36
C ASN A 116 -3.41 23.36 -9.86
N GLU A 117 -2.68 24.43 -9.57
CA GLU A 117 -2.27 24.76 -8.19
C GLU A 117 -3.48 25.07 -7.29
N GLU A 118 -4.56 25.64 -7.82
CA GLU A 118 -5.79 25.90 -7.06
C GLU A 118 -6.37 24.61 -6.52
N PHE A 119 -6.62 23.63 -7.40
CA PHE A 119 -7.12 22.32 -7.01
C PHE A 119 -6.18 21.59 -6.04
N LEU A 120 -4.86 21.65 -6.29
CA LEU A 120 -3.88 20.98 -5.45
C LEU A 120 -3.77 21.60 -4.06
N ASN A 121 -3.84 22.92 -3.93
CA ASN A 121 -3.88 23.62 -2.65
C ASN A 121 -5.15 23.26 -1.84
N GLU A 122 -6.32 23.28 -2.48
CA GLU A 122 -7.56 22.85 -1.85
C GLU A 122 -7.49 21.40 -1.39
N LEU A 123 -6.89 20.52 -2.21
CA LEU A 123 -6.73 19.10 -1.89
C LEU A 123 -5.82 18.89 -0.68
N VAL A 124 -4.67 19.58 -0.63
CA VAL A 124 -3.75 19.54 0.52
C VAL A 124 -4.43 20.00 1.80
N GLN A 125 -5.22 21.07 1.75
CA GLN A 125 -6.00 21.55 2.90
C GLN A 125 -7.04 20.53 3.35
N ALA A 126 -7.65 19.80 2.41
CA ALA A 126 -8.79 18.92 2.67
C ALA A 126 -8.41 17.55 3.23
N ILE A 127 -7.28 16.98 2.81
CA ILE A 127 -6.88 15.59 3.17
C ILE A 127 -5.45 15.47 3.68
N GLY A 128 -4.66 16.53 3.63
CA GLY A 128 -3.23 16.54 3.98
C GLY A 128 -2.33 16.07 2.82
N LYS A 129 -1.13 16.64 2.74
CA LYS A 129 -0.11 16.32 1.73
C LYS A 129 0.28 14.84 1.75
N ASP A 130 0.33 14.24 2.95
CA ASP A 130 0.78 12.85 3.15
C ASP A 130 -0.13 11.81 2.47
N ARG A 131 -1.35 12.18 2.17
CA ARG A 131 -2.35 11.31 1.50
C ARG A 131 -2.43 11.52 -0.01
N ILE A 132 -1.56 12.37 -0.57
CA ILE A 132 -1.60 12.72 -1.99
C ILE A 132 -0.40 12.09 -2.70
N ILE A 133 -0.68 11.38 -3.79
CA ILE A 133 0.27 10.91 -4.79
C ILE A 133 -0.03 11.66 -6.08
N ILE A 134 0.96 12.23 -6.74
CA ILE A 134 0.77 12.82 -8.08
C ILE A 134 1.43 11.91 -9.11
N SER A 135 0.64 11.53 -10.13
CA SER A 135 1.15 10.79 -11.28
C SER A 135 1.91 11.72 -12.22
N VAL A 136 3.14 11.33 -12.54
CA VAL A 136 4.05 11.98 -13.48
C VAL A 136 4.35 11.03 -14.64
N ASP A 137 3.31 10.42 -15.20
CA ASP A 137 3.43 9.51 -16.33
C ASP A 137 4.05 10.25 -17.52
N ALA A 138 4.96 9.61 -18.25
CA ALA A 138 5.67 10.26 -19.34
C ALA A 138 5.60 9.47 -20.64
N ILE A 139 5.49 10.21 -21.74
CA ILE A 139 5.66 9.77 -23.12
C ILE A 139 6.75 10.63 -23.76
N ASN A 140 7.82 10.00 -24.24
CA ASN A 140 8.98 10.69 -24.84
C ASN A 140 9.51 11.83 -23.93
N GLY A 141 9.55 11.59 -22.62
CA GLY A 141 10.06 12.54 -21.62
C GLY A 141 9.15 13.73 -21.31
N LYS A 142 7.92 13.79 -21.82
CA LYS A 142 6.91 14.80 -21.52
C LYS A 142 5.78 14.21 -20.69
N ILE A 143 5.19 15.01 -19.79
CA ILE A 143 4.08 14.59 -18.94
C ILE A 143 2.88 14.21 -19.80
N ALA A 144 2.34 13.02 -19.58
CA ALA A 144 1.17 12.46 -20.22
C ALA A 144 -0.10 12.65 -19.37
N VAL A 145 -1.20 12.99 -20.01
CA VAL A 145 -2.50 13.27 -19.38
C VAL A 145 -3.63 12.59 -20.14
N LYS A 146 -4.86 12.68 -19.59
CA LYS A 146 -6.10 12.15 -20.21
C LYS A 146 -6.02 10.66 -20.58
N GLY A 147 -5.53 9.83 -19.63
CA GLY A 147 -5.35 8.40 -19.90
C GLY A 147 -4.30 8.13 -20.99
N TRP A 148 -3.24 8.94 -21.01
CA TRP A 148 -2.09 8.83 -21.91
C TRP A 148 -2.40 9.13 -23.39
N THR A 149 -3.49 9.84 -23.67
CA THR A 149 -3.87 10.21 -25.03
C THR A 149 -3.26 11.55 -25.48
N GLU A 150 -2.84 12.37 -24.53
CA GLU A 150 -2.25 13.69 -24.76
C GLU A 150 -0.99 13.87 -23.90
N THR A 151 -0.07 14.72 -24.38
CA THR A 151 1.05 15.20 -23.58
C THR A 151 0.96 16.73 -23.44
N ILE A 152 1.48 17.24 -22.32
CA ILE A 152 1.63 18.68 -22.10
C ILE A 152 3.08 19.10 -22.31
N ASP A 153 3.31 20.37 -22.60
CA ASP A 153 4.64 20.88 -22.96
C ASP A 153 5.47 21.23 -21.72
N ILE A 154 5.72 20.19 -20.93
CA ILE A 154 6.65 20.22 -19.80
C ILE A 154 7.44 18.91 -19.74
N SER A 155 8.72 19.00 -19.39
CA SER A 155 9.54 17.81 -19.18
C SER A 155 9.09 17.03 -17.94
N LEU A 156 9.34 15.71 -17.90
CA LEU A 156 9.13 14.87 -16.73
C LEU A 156 9.76 15.48 -15.47
N VAL A 157 11.02 15.93 -15.59
CA VAL A 157 11.79 16.45 -14.45
C VAL A 157 11.22 17.78 -13.94
N ASP A 158 10.88 18.70 -14.84
CA ASP A 158 10.33 19.99 -14.42
C ASP A 158 8.92 19.85 -13.84
N GLY A 159 8.12 18.97 -14.42
CA GLY A 159 6.80 18.62 -13.88
C GLY A 159 6.90 18.01 -12.48
N ALA A 160 7.79 17.08 -12.29
CA ALA A 160 8.00 16.42 -11.00
C ALA A 160 8.45 17.39 -9.90
N LYS A 161 9.41 18.31 -10.20
CA LYS A 161 9.86 19.36 -9.27
C LYS A 161 8.74 20.29 -8.82
N GLN A 162 7.80 20.59 -9.73
CA GLN A 162 6.65 21.42 -9.38
C GLN A 162 5.64 20.62 -8.55
N ALA A 163 5.38 19.37 -8.92
CA ALA A 163 4.39 18.49 -8.29
C ALA A 163 4.76 18.09 -6.84
N GLU A 164 6.05 17.89 -6.54
CA GLU A 164 6.49 17.43 -5.20
C GLU A 164 6.10 18.37 -4.04
N LYS A 165 5.80 19.65 -4.35
CA LYS A 165 5.31 20.60 -3.34
C LYS A 165 3.97 20.22 -2.74
N PHE A 166 3.14 19.51 -3.50
CA PHE A 166 1.74 19.20 -3.17
C PHE A 166 1.48 17.74 -2.79
N CYS A 167 2.49 16.87 -2.84
CA CYS A 167 2.33 15.45 -2.58
C CYS A 167 3.46 14.89 -1.71
N SER A 168 3.22 13.76 -1.06
CA SER A 168 4.25 12.99 -0.37
C SER A 168 5.00 12.02 -1.29
N GLU A 169 4.44 11.78 -2.48
CA GLU A 169 4.90 10.73 -3.38
C GLU A 169 4.59 11.05 -4.84
N LEU A 170 5.52 10.72 -5.72
CA LEU A 170 5.32 10.75 -7.17
C LEU A 170 5.22 9.31 -7.70
N LEU A 171 4.21 9.05 -8.51
CA LEU A 171 4.08 7.81 -9.28
C LEU A 171 4.51 8.09 -10.72
N PHE A 172 5.63 7.50 -11.11
CA PHE A 172 6.16 7.59 -12.47
C PHE A 172 5.84 6.34 -13.26
N THR A 173 5.11 6.49 -14.38
CA THR A 173 4.88 5.42 -15.35
C THR A 173 5.59 5.73 -16.66
N CYS A 174 6.49 4.83 -17.08
CA CYS A 174 7.03 4.86 -18.43
C CYS A 174 5.99 4.27 -19.39
N VAL A 175 5.17 5.12 -20.00
CA VAL A 175 3.96 4.71 -20.75
C VAL A 175 4.32 3.82 -21.94
N GLU A 176 5.42 4.08 -22.64
CA GLU A 176 5.87 3.28 -23.79
C GLU A 176 6.27 1.84 -23.39
N LYS A 177 6.54 1.62 -22.12
CA LYS A 177 6.93 0.32 -21.55
C LYS A 177 5.80 -0.38 -20.82
N GLU A 178 4.67 0.30 -20.59
CA GLU A 178 3.56 -0.23 -19.79
C GLU A 178 3.00 -1.52 -20.38
N GLY A 179 2.93 -2.57 -19.58
CA GLY A 179 2.48 -3.90 -19.98
C GLY A 179 3.40 -4.65 -20.92
N CYS A 180 4.53 -4.06 -21.36
CA CYS A 180 5.45 -4.69 -22.33
C CYS A 180 6.41 -5.67 -21.68
N MET A 181 6.64 -5.60 -20.37
CA MET A 181 7.59 -6.45 -19.62
C MET A 181 9.01 -6.46 -20.22
N GLN A 182 9.51 -5.31 -20.65
CA GLN A 182 10.82 -5.12 -21.28
C GLN A 182 11.75 -4.20 -20.48
N GLY A 183 11.44 -4.02 -19.20
CA GLY A 183 12.12 -3.07 -18.34
C GLY A 183 11.55 -1.66 -18.46
N THR A 184 11.75 -0.85 -17.40
CA THR A 184 11.43 0.58 -17.40
C THR A 184 12.53 1.41 -18.04
N ASN A 185 12.35 2.73 -18.14
CA ASN A 185 13.40 3.64 -18.61
C ASN A 185 14.25 4.12 -17.41
N MET A 186 15.34 3.41 -17.13
CA MET A 186 16.23 3.69 -16.01
C MET A 186 16.90 5.09 -16.09
N GLU A 187 17.05 5.66 -17.28
CA GLU A 187 17.60 7.01 -17.45
C GLU A 187 16.60 8.05 -16.90
N TYR A 188 15.32 7.93 -17.25
CA TYR A 188 14.28 8.80 -16.71
C TYR A 188 14.15 8.64 -15.19
N VAL A 189 14.25 7.41 -14.69
CA VAL A 189 14.22 7.16 -13.23
C VAL A 189 15.35 7.87 -12.50
N LYS A 190 16.58 7.78 -13.00
CA LYS A 190 17.74 8.48 -12.44
C LYS A 190 17.56 10.00 -12.47
N GLN A 191 17.18 10.57 -13.63
CA GLN A 191 16.92 12.00 -13.77
C GLN A 191 15.82 12.46 -12.80
N LEU A 192 14.76 11.69 -12.65
CA LEU A 192 13.68 11.99 -11.73
C LEU A 192 14.16 11.94 -10.27
N ARG A 193 14.87 10.87 -9.88
CA ARG A 193 15.37 10.72 -8.52
C ARG A 193 16.34 11.82 -8.10
N ASP A 194 17.23 12.22 -9.01
CA ASP A 194 18.18 13.32 -8.77
C ASP A 194 17.50 14.68 -8.65
N ALA A 195 16.29 14.81 -9.17
CA ALA A 195 15.58 16.08 -9.28
C ALA A 195 14.62 16.37 -8.13
N VAL A 196 14.14 15.33 -7.40
CA VAL A 196 13.11 15.45 -6.37
C VAL A 196 13.54 14.77 -5.05
N HIS A 197 12.92 15.16 -3.92
CA HIS A 197 13.24 14.63 -2.60
C HIS A 197 12.14 13.72 -2.03
N CYS A 198 10.90 13.85 -2.54
CA CYS A 198 9.80 13.01 -2.09
C CYS A 198 9.97 11.55 -2.53
N ARG A 199 9.13 10.67 -2.02
CA ARG A 199 9.07 9.26 -2.42
C ARG A 199 8.76 9.13 -3.90
N VAL A 200 9.47 8.25 -4.61
CA VAL A 200 9.25 7.95 -6.03
C VAL A 200 8.90 6.48 -6.18
N VAL A 201 7.76 6.22 -6.79
CA VAL A 201 7.33 4.89 -7.20
C VAL A 201 7.43 4.78 -8.71
N VAL A 202 8.08 3.74 -9.18
CA VAL A 202 8.28 3.47 -10.61
C VAL A 202 7.33 2.38 -11.06
N ALA A 203 6.57 2.67 -12.10
CA ALA A 203 5.66 1.73 -12.77
C ALA A 203 5.99 1.67 -14.27
N GLY A 204 5.42 0.67 -14.94
CA GLY A 204 5.55 0.53 -16.40
C GLY A 204 6.79 -0.22 -16.84
N GLY A 205 6.57 -1.47 -17.28
CA GLY A 205 7.59 -2.30 -17.90
C GLY A 205 8.47 -3.13 -16.95
N VAL A 206 8.55 -2.81 -15.67
CA VAL A 206 9.37 -3.55 -14.69
C VAL A 206 9.00 -5.04 -14.70
N SER A 207 9.99 -5.91 -14.88
CA SER A 207 9.72 -7.31 -15.21
C SER A 207 10.72 -8.32 -14.66
N SER A 208 11.68 -7.89 -13.84
CA SER A 208 12.69 -8.79 -13.28
C SER A 208 13.18 -8.36 -11.90
N VAL A 209 13.59 -9.35 -11.10
CA VAL A 209 14.19 -9.11 -9.76
C VAL A 209 15.48 -8.27 -9.83
N PRO A 210 16.40 -8.49 -10.78
CA PRO A 210 17.58 -7.61 -10.92
C PRO A 210 17.21 -6.15 -11.14
N GLU A 211 16.18 -5.86 -11.95
CA GLU A 211 15.72 -4.49 -12.19
C GLU A 211 15.14 -3.85 -10.92
N ILE A 212 14.41 -4.63 -10.12
CA ILE A 212 13.91 -4.17 -8.82
C ILE A 212 15.06 -3.79 -7.89
N LYS A 213 16.13 -4.59 -7.84
CA LYS A 213 17.35 -4.27 -7.07
C LYS A 213 18.04 -2.99 -7.57
N GLU A 214 18.06 -2.74 -8.88
CA GLU A 214 18.60 -1.47 -9.40
C GLU A 214 17.73 -0.26 -9.04
N LEU A 215 16.40 -0.41 -9.01
CA LEU A 215 15.49 0.63 -8.55
C LEU A 215 15.63 0.88 -7.05
N GLU A 216 15.86 -0.18 -6.28
CA GLU A 216 16.13 -0.09 -4.85
C GLU A 216 17.38 0.76 -4.57
N LYS A 217 18.50 0.52 -5.27
CA LYS A 217 19.74 1.31 -5.15
C LYS A 217 19.55 2.81 -5.45
N LEU A 218 18.55 3.14 -6.23
CA LEU A 218 18.13 4.53 -6.49
C LEU A 218 17.12 5.05 -5.45
N HIS A 219 16.84 4.28 -4.38
CA HIS A 219 15.81 4.59 -3.39
C HIS A 219 14.43 4.85 -4.03
N CYS A 220 14.12 4.14 -5.11
CA CYS A 220 12.81 4.14 -5.74
C CYS A 220 12.02 2.90 -5.31
N ASP A 221 10.73 3.06 -5.12
CA ASP A 221 9.80 1.95 -4.96
C ASP A 221 9.32 1.46 -6.32
N VAL A 222 8.72 0.27 -6.35
CA VAL A 222 8.26 -0.33 -7.60
C VAL A 222 6.79 -0.74 -7.51
N GLN A 223 6.00 -0.33 -8.49
CA GLN A 223 4.63 -0.81 -8.67
C GLN A 223 4.59 -1.86 -9.78
N LEU A 224 4.12 -3.06 -9.44
CA LEU A 224 4.06 -4.21 -10.31
C LEU A 224 2.62 -4.59 -10.64
N GLY A 225 2.31 -4.71 -11.92
CA GLY A 225 1.08 -5.26 -12.45
C GLY A 225 1.36 -6.54 -13.25
N MET A 226 1.45 -6.43 -14.57
CA MET A 226 1.59 -7.53 -15.52
C MET A 226 2.63 -8.60 -15.10
N ALA A 227 3.78 -8.20 -14.56
CA ALA A 227 4.84 -9.13 -14.15
C ALA A 227 4.39 -10.09 -13.03
N LEU A 228 3.51 -9.64 -12.11
CA LEU A 228 2.93 -10.50 -11.06
C LEU A 228 1.90 -11.47 -11.65
N TYR A 229 0.97 -10.96 -12.47
CA TYR A 229 -0.11 -11.76 -13.04
C TYR A 229 0.36 -12.82 -14.03
N THR A 230 1.50 -12.59 -14.67
CA THR A 230 2.15 -13.55 -15.59
C THR A 230 3.16 -14.46 -14.89
N ASN A 231 3.29 -14.36 -13.56
CA ASN A 231 4.27 -15.09 -12.76
C ASN A 231 5.72 -14.88 -13.23
N LYS A 232 6.02 -13.76 -13.89
CA LYS A 232 7.38 -13.43 -14.31
C LYS A 232 8.24 -12.97 -13.13
N VAL A 233 7.60 -12.34 -12.14
CA VAL A 233 8.18 -11.97 -10.85
C VAL A 233 7.28 -12.50 -9.76
N ALA A 234 7.80 -13.28 -8.82
CA ALA A 234 7.07 -13.66 -7.63
C ALA A 234 7.10 -12.51 -6.62
N LEU A 235 5.97 -12.24 -5.96
CA LEU A 235 5.84 -11.09 -5.06
C LEU A 235 6.78 -11.18 -3.86
N LYS A 236 7.05 -12.39 -3.35
CA LYS A 236 8.04 -12.64 -2.29
C LYS A 236 9.45 -12.20 -2.72
N ASP A 237 9.85 -12.53 -3.96
CA ASP A 237 11.18 -12.21 -4.47
C ASP A 237 11.30 -10.70 -4.72
N ALA A 238 10.22 -10.06 -5.18
CA ALA A 238 10.14 -8.61 -5.32
C ALA A 238 10.26 -7.89 -3.96
N PHE A 239 9.58 -8.39 -2.92
CA PHE A 239 9.67 -7.82 -1.57
C PHE A 239 11.10 -7.92 -1.02
N ILE A 240 11.71 -9.10 -1.10
CA ILE A 240 13.08 -9.34 -0.64
C ILE A 240 14.07 -8.46 -1.41
N ALA A 241 13.89 -8.31 -2.72
CA ALA A 241 14.74 -7.46 -3.57
C ALA A 241 14.65 -5.96 -3.26
N CYS A 242 13.58 -5.52 -2.58
CA CYS A 242 13.42 -4.15 -2.11
C CYS A 242 14.10 -3.87 -0.76
N LEU A 243 14.68 -4.87 -0.09
CA LEU A 243 15.36 -4.69 1.19
C LEU A 243 16.84 -4.40 0.98
N ASP A 244 17.40 -3.46 1.76
CA ASP A 244 18.80 -3.06 1.65
C ASP A 244 19.73 -3.98 2.46
N PHE A 245 20.00 -5.17 1.90
CA PHE A 245 20.96 -6.12 2.48
C PHE A 245 22.43 -5.69 2.32
N GLU A 246 22.73 -4.71 1.46
CA GLU A 246 24.09 -4.17 1.34
C GLU A 246 24.41 -3.30 2.57
N LYS A 247 23.46 -2.47 3.01
CA LYS A 247 23.56 -1.67 4.25
C LYS A 247 23.45 -2.53 5.50
N MET A 248 22.51 -3.47 5.52
CA MET A 248 22.20 -4.28 6.69
C MET A 248 22.05 -5.79 6.29
N PRO A 249 23.14 -6.57 6.26
CA PRO A 249 23.08 -8.00 5.88
C PRO A 249 22.16 -8.86 6.73
N MET A 250 21.82 -8.37 7.92
CA MET A 250 20.91 -8.99 8.88
C MET A 250 19.87 -7.96 9.30
N ILE A 251 18.78 -7.90 8.57
CA ILE A 251 17.71 -6.92 8.77
C ILE A 251 17.00 -7.19 10.10
N PRO A 252 16.88 -6.20 11.00
CA PRO A 252 16.05 -6.29 12.17
C PRO A 252 14.57 -6.42 11.76
N VAL A 253 13.87 -7.34 12.43
CA VAL A 253 12.44 -7.55 12.25
C VAL A 253 11.75 -7.35 13.57
N ILE A 254 10.85 -6.37 13.64
CA ILE A 254 10.01 -6.07 14.79
C ILE A 254 8.70 -6.84 14.61
N ALA A 255 8.41 -7.79 15.51
CA ALA A 255 7.14 -8.49 15.53
C ALA A 255 6.13 -7.70 16.37
N GLN A 256 5.05 -7.28 15.74
CA GLN A 256 3.93 -6.58 16.36
C GLN A 256 2.65 -7.42 16.21
N SER A 257 1.88 -7.57 17.28
CA SER A 257 0.58 -8.23 17.18
C SER A 257 -0.40 -7.42 16.34
N VAL A 258 -1.45 -8.06 15.84
CA VAL A 258 -2.56 -7.37 15.15
C VAL A 258 -3.23 -6.30 16.01
N ASN A 259 -3.02 -6.32 17.33
CA ASN A 259 -3.55 -5.37 18.31
C ASN A 259 -2.60 -4.18 18.57
N GLY A 260 -1.45 -4.14 17.87
CA GLY A 260 -0.46 -3.07 18.02
C GLY A 260 0.61 -3.31 19.10
N GLU A 261 0.55 -4.43 19.86
CA GLU A 261 1.56 -4.74 20.88
C GLU A 261 2.87 -5.19 20.24
N VAL A 262 3.98 -4.60 20.63
CA VAL A 262 5.31 -5.06 20.22
C VAL A 262 5.67 -6.32 21.01
N LEU A 263 5.88 -7.44 20.31
CA LEU A 263 6.07 -8.75 20.92
C LEU A 263 7.54 -9.08 21.12
N MET A 264 8.35 -8.90 20.08
CA MET A 264 9.78 -9.18 20.10
C MET A 264 10.48 -8.53 18.91
N GLN A 265 11.80 -8.54 18.95
CA GLN A 265 12.67 -8.20 17.83
C GLN A 265 13.59 -9.37 17.54
N GLY A 266 13.85 -9.64 16.28
CA GLY A 266 14.84 -10.59 15.82
C GLY A 266 15.55 -10.08 14.57
N PHE A 267 16.41 -10.91 13.98
CA PHE A 267 17.14 -10.57 12.74
C PHE A 267 16.80 -11.58 11.65
N ALA A 268 16.70 -11.12 10.42
CA ALA A 268 16.42 -11.96 9.27
C ALA A 268 17.40 -11.65 8.13
N ASN A 269 17.88 -12.69 7.46
CA ASN A 269 18.56 -12.62 6.18
C ASN A 269 17.56 -12.97 5.05
N GLU A 270 17.99 -12.97 3.81
CA GLU A 270 17.16 -13.35 2.64
C GLU A 270 16.47 -14.70 2.87
N GLN A 271 17.21 -15.74 3.32
CA GLN A 271 16.67 -17.08 3.56
C GLN A 271 15.58 -17.12 4.66
N ALA A 272 15.70 -16.28 5.68
CA ALA A 272 14.71 -16.18 6.73
C ALA A 272 13.39 -15.56 6.20
N PHE A 273 13.47 -14.57 5.33
CA PHE A 273 12.29 -14.02 4.65
C PHE A 273 11.67 -15.03 3.68
N GLU A 274 12.48 -15.73 2.87
CA GLU A 274 11.99 -16.81 2.00
C GLU A 274 11.21 -17.85 2.83
N LYS A 275 11.79 -18.32 3.94
CA LYS A 275 11.14 -19.29 4.83
C LYS A 275 9.87 -18.75 5.48
N THR A 276 9.87 -17.47 5.84
CA THR A 276 8.69 -16.79 6.39
C THR A 276 7.54 -16.81 5.37
N PHE A 277 7.81 -16.45 4.10
CA PHE A 277 6.78 -16.48 3.05
C PHE A 277 6.31 -17.89 2.68
N GLU A 278 7.20 -18.89 2.73
CA GLU A 278 6.83 -20.28 2.45
C GLU A 278 5.91 -20.88 3.50
N THR A 279 6.15 -20.55 4.78
CA THR A 279 5.45 -21.18 5.91
C THR A 279 4.33 -20.33 6.48
N GLY A 280 4.30 -19.04 6.18
CA GLY A 280 3.42 -18.06 6.84
C GLY A 280 3.77 -17.82 8.31
N LYS A 281 4.91 -18.34 8.78
CA LYS A 281 5.37 -18.24 10.17
C LYS A 281 6.64 -17.40 10.22
N LEU A 282 6.70 -16.43 11.14
CA LEU A 282 7.84 -15.53 11.25
C LEU A 282 9.11 -16.30 11.61
N THR A 283 10.06 -16.28 10.69
CA THR A 283 11.35 -16.96 10.79
C THR A 283 12.47 -15.93 10.85
N PHE A 284 13.43 -16.16 11.71
CA PHE A 284 14.60 -15.34 11.93
C PHE A 284 15.89 -16.10 11.60
N TRP A 285 16.97 -15.37 11.56
CA TRP A 285 18.32 -15.93 11.61
C TRP A 285 18.86 -15.83 13.04
N SER A 286 19.14 -16.97 13.65
CA SER A 286 19.77 -17.04 14.97
C SER A 286 21.27 -16.76 14.86
N ARG A 287 21.72 -15.57 15.28
CA ARG A 287 23.14 -15.17 15.23
C ARG A 287 24.03 -16.04 16.12
N SER A 288 23.52 -16.52 17.26
CA SER A 288 24.29 -17.36 18.19
C SER A 288 24.44 -18.80 17.71
N ARG A 289 23.44 -19.32 16.99
CA ARG A 289 23.43 -20.71 16.46
C ARG A 289 23.86 -20.78 15.01
N ASN A 290 23.87 -19.63 14.31
CA ASN A 290 24.17 -19.50 12.89
C ASN A 290 23.24 -20.36 12.00
N GLU A 291 21.93 -20.33 12.30
CA GLU A 291 20.92 -21.13 11.60
C GLU A 291 19.57 -20.40 11.52
N LEU A 292 18.70 -20.85 10.63
CA LEU A 292 17.32 -20.43 10.57
C LEU A 292 16.57 -20.86 11.84
N TRP A 293 15.73 -19.98 12.35
CA TRP A 293 14.91 -20.23 13.51
C TRP A 293 13.49 -19.69 13.31
N THR A 294 12.54 -20.58 13.11
CA THR A 294 11.12 -20.23 13.10
C THR A 294 10.63 -20.06 14.53
N LYS A 295 10.07 -18.88 14.83
CA LYS A 295 9.55 -18.63 16.17
C LYS A 295 8.39 -19.59 16.45
N GLY A 296 8.51 -20.35 17.51
CA GLY A 296 7.53 -21.35 17.91
C GLY A 296 7.91 -22.81 17.64
N ASP A 297 8.96 -23.10 16.89
CA ASP A 297 9.36 -24.50 16.57
C ASP A 297 9.54 -25.39 17.80
N THR A 298 10.04 -24.84 18.90
CA THR A 298 10.22 -25.57 20.16
C THR A 298 9.05 -25.47 21.10
N SER A 299 8.37 -24.31 21.16
CA SER A 299 7.36 -24.02 22.17
C SER A 299 5.92 -24.23 21.68
N GLY A 300 5.69 -24.39 20.37
CA GLY A 300 4.37 -24.35 19.74
C GLY A 300 3.78 -22.93 19.61
N ASN A 301 4.42 -21.91 20.20
CA ASN A 301 3.94 -20.51 20.16
C ASN A 301 4.45 -19.82 18.91
N PHE A 302 3.78 -20.03 17.78
CA PHE A 302 4.12 -19.45 16.49
C PHE A 302 3.67 -17.99 16.41
N LEU A 303 4.34 -17.23 15.54
CA LEU A 303 3.94 -15.91 15.08
C LEU A 303 3.48 -16.04 13.63
N ASN A 304 2.19 -16.18 13.39
CA ASN A 304 1.64 -16.26 12.04
C ASN A 304 1.64 -14.90 11.42
N VAL A 305 2.30 -14.76 10.27
CA VAL A 305 2.46 -13.47 9.59
C VAL A 305 1.15 -13.06 8.92
N VAL A 306 0.73 -11.84 9.20
CA VAL A 306 -0.42 -11.18 8.56
C VAL A 306 0.06 -10.19 7.51
N LYS A 307 1.13 -9.42 7.83
CA LYS A 307 1.68 -8.41 6.93
C LYS A 307 3.15 -8.13 7.24
N LEU A 308 3.94 -7.88 6.20
CA LEU A 308 5.31 -7.37 6.30
C LEU A 308 5.42 -5.98 5.66
N ARG A 309 6.10 -5.07 6.32
CA ARG A 309 6.40 -3.72 5.79
C ARG A 309 7.84 -3.36 6.11
N ALA A 310 8.62 -2.96 5.10
CA ALA A 310 9.91 -2.34 5.37
C ALA A 310 9.72 -0.87 5.77
N ASP A 311 10.68 -0.32 6.48
CA ASP A 311 10.75 1.10 6.79
C ASP A 311 11.19 1.96 5.58
N CYS A 312 11.41 3.25 5.81
CA CYS A 312 11.64 4.21 4.71
C CYS A 312 12.99 4.02 4.01
N ASP A 313 14.02 3.53 4.69
CA ASP A 313 15.36 3.26 4.14
C ASP A 313 15.66 1.76 4.00
N ARG A 314 14.64 0.91 4.21
CA ARG A 314 14.59 -0.53 3.83
C ARG A 314 15.57 -1.43 4.57
N ASP A 315 16.03 -0.99 5.72
CA ASP A 315 16.95 -1.74 6.58
C ASP A 315 16.30 -2.28 7.86
N CYS A 316 14.97 -2.12 8.01
CA CYS A 316 14.16 -2.68 9.07
C CYS A 316 12.80 -3.16 8.55
N VAL A 317 12.26 -4.23 9.12
CA VAL A 317 10.93 -4.76 8.75
C VAL A 317 10.01 -4.82 9.96
N LEU A 318 8.81 -4.25 9.82
CA LEU A 318 7.71 -4.45 10.74
C LEU A 318 6.86 -5.65 10.27
N ALA A 319 6.83 -6.70 11.09
CA ALA A 319 5.99 -7.88 10.88
C ALA A 319 4.74 -7.79 11.77
N THR A 320 3.57 -7.54 11.17
CA THR A 320 2.30 -7.71 11.86
C THR A 320 1.95 -9.18 11.90
N VAL A 321 1.70 -9.71 13.10
CA VAL A 321 1.53 -11.15 13.34
C VAL A 321 0.32 -11.47 14.19
N LEU A 322 -0.20 -12.67 14.03
CA LEU A 322 -1.19 -13.28 14.91
C LEU A 322 -0.47 -14.35 15.77
N PRO A 323 -0.14 -14.06 17.05
CA PRO A 323 0.55 -15.00 17.93
C PRO A 323 -0.38 -16.12 18.37
N THR A 324 0.12 -17.36 18.45
CA THR A 324 -0.63 -18.52 18.99
C THR A 324 -0.42 -18.70 20.49
N GLY A 325 0.46 -17.92 21.11
CA GLY A 325 0.76 -17.96 22.54
C GLY A 325 1.89 -16.97 22.89
N PRO A 326 2.42 -17.05 24.12
CA PRO A 326 3.47 -16.17 24.61
C PRO A 326 4.70 -16.13 23.70
N SER A 327 5.17 -14.92 23.41
CA SER A 327 6.32 -14.71 22.49
C SER A 327 7.66 -14.85 23.20
N CYS A 328 7.74 -14.58 24.50
CA CYS A 328 8.98 -14.68 25.28
C CYS A 328 9.26 -16.13 25.72
N HIS A 329 10.56 -16.49 25.74
CA HIS A 329 11.01 -17.79 26.25
C HIS A 329 10.79 -17.98 27.76
N THR A 330 10.57 -16.88 28.48
CA THR A 330 10.22 -16.90 29.93
C THR A 330 8.74 -17.17 30.19
N GLY A 331 7.92 -17.35 29.13
CA GLY A 331 6.48 -17.48 29.23
C GLY A 331 5.69 -16.16 29.24
N SER A 332 6.38 -15.01 29.21
CA SER A 332 5.73 -13.70 29.10
C SER A 332 5.16 -13.47 27.70
N TRP A 333 4.05 -12.73 27.60
CA TRP A 333 3.39 -12.45 26.32
C TRP A 333 4.32 -11.72 25.35
N THR A 334 5.08 -10.73 25.82
CA THR A 334 6.08 -9.99 25.06
C THR A 334 7.48 -10.16 25.66
N CYS A 335 8.55 -9.92 24.88
CA CYS A 335 9.92 -9.88 25.36
C CYS A 335 10.26 -8.59 26.16
N PHE A 336 9.36 -7.60 26.11
CA PHE A 336 9.55 -6.29 26.75
C PHE A 336 8.86 -6.19 28.12
N GLY A 337 8.35 -7.32 28.60
CA GLY A 337 7.55 -7.37 29.82
C GLY A 337 6.09 -6.96 29.55
N THR A 338 5.20 -7.36 30.43
CA THR A 338 3.82 -6.86 30.46
C THR A 338 3.74 -5.86 31.59
N ASP A 339 3.48 -4.62 31.30
CA ASP A 339 2.96 -3.71 32.31
C ASP A 339 1.55 -4.20 32.70
N PRO A 340 1.30 -4.59 33.95
CA PRO A 340 -0.03 -4.96 34.40
C PRO A 340 -1.08 -3.87 34.20
N ASP A 341 -0.63 -2.61 34.09
CA ASP A 341 -1.46 -1.42 33.89
C ASP A 341 -1.66 -1.09 32.39
N GLU A 342 -0.87 -1.66 31.45
CA GLU A 342 -1.13 -1.64 29.99
C GLU A 342 -2.40 -2.42 29.59
N LYS A 343 -3.31 -2.64 30.52
CA LYS A 343 -4.63 -3.25 30.28
C LYS A 343 -5.54 -2.43 29.37
N SER A 344 -5.12 -1.24 28.98
CA SER A 344 -5.93 -0.24 28.28
C SER A 344 -5.56 -0.01 26.80
N SER A 345 -4.89 -0.94 26.11
CA SER A 345 -4.73 -0.77 24.67
C SER A 345 -6.07 -0.84 23.95
N MET A 346 -6.32 0.06 22.99
CA MET A 346 -7.56 0.07 22.17
C MET A 346 -7.78 -1.29 21.49
N GLY A 347 -6.71 -1.95 21.01
CA GLY A 347 -6.80 -3.28 20.42
C GLY A 347 -7.30 -4.35 21.41
N ARG A 348 -6.88 -4.28 22.66
CA ARG A 348 -7.38 -5.20 23.70
C ARG A 348 -8.85 -4.93 24.03
N LEU A 349 -9.23 -3.66 24.13
CA LEU A 349 -10.63 -3.27 24.32
C LEU A 349 -11.49 -3.76 23.16
N TYR A 350 -11.04 -3.57 21.93
CA TYR A 350 -11.70 -4.08 20.73
C TYR A 350 -11.92 -5.61 20.80
N ASN A 351 -10.87 -6.37 21.15
CA ASN A 351 -10.98 -7.83 21.27
C ASN A 351 -11.95 -8.28 22.37
N ILE A 352 -11.95 -7.57 23.52
CA ILE A 352 -12.91 -7.84 24.58
C ILE A 352 -14.35 -7.59 24.09
N ILE A 353 -14.56 -6.52 23.37
CA ILE A 353 -15.87 -6.19 22.79
C ILE A 353 -16.27 -7.23 21.74
N ALA A 354 -15.36 -7.56 20.81
CA ALA A 354 -15.60 -8.55 19.76
C ALA A 354 -15.91 -9.94 20.34
N ASP A 355 -15.15 -10.39 21.36
CA ASP A 355 -15.42 -11.65 22.06
C ASP A 355 -16.80 -11.64 22.73
N ARG A 356 -17.18 -10.53 23.37
CA ARG A 356 -18.50 -10.41 23.99
C ARG A 356 -19.66 -10.41 23.00
N PHE A 357 -19.46 -9.90 21.78
CA PHE A 357 -20.43 -10.03 20.70
C PHE A 357 -20.50 -11.44 20.13
N ALA A 358 -19.36 -12.12 19.95
CA ALA A 358 -19.31 -13.48 19.44
C ALA A 358 -19.82 -14.52 20.48
N ASN A 359 -19.56 -14.26 21.76
CA ASN A 359 -19.88 -15.14 22.89
C ASN A 359 -20.71 -14.38 23.95
N PRO A 360 -21.98 -14.03 23.66
CA PRO A 360 -22.81 -13.23 24.56
C PRO A 360 -23.06 -13.92 25.87
N LYS A 361 -22.69 -13.28 26.98
CA LYS A 361 -22.96 -13.81 28.33
C LYS A 361 -24.21 -13.15 28.91
N PRO A 362 -25.17 -13.91 29.46
CA PRO A 362 -26.35 -13.34 30.08
C PRO A 362 -26.00 -12.34 31.20
N GLY A 363 -26.69 -11.21 31.24
CA GLY A 363 -26.49 -10.14 32.23
C GLY A 363 -25.37 -9.15 31.95
N ILE A 364 -24.65 -9.26 30.81
CA ILE A 364 -23.67 -8.29 30.38
C ILE A 364 -24.32 -7.31 29.40
N TYR A 365 -24.11 -6.00 29.61
CA TYR A 365 -24.71 -4.92 28.81
C TYR A 365 -24.45 -5.08 27.30
N THR A 366 -23.25 -5.48 26.90
CA THR A 366 -22.91 -5.70 25.47
C THR A 366 -23.76 -6.79 24.80
N ALA A 367 -24.33 -7.73 25.54
CA ALA A 367 -25.23 -8.75 24.99
C ALA A 367 -26.63 -8.19 24.64
N THR A 368 -26.95 -6.98 25.07
CA THR A 368 -28.22 -6.27 24.78
C THR A 368 -28.12 -5.25 23.66
N LEU A 369 -26.92 -5.05 23.11
CA LEU A 369 -26.66 -4.05 22.06
C LEU A 369 -26.97 -4.63 20.67
N ASP A 370 -27.88 -4.01 19.97
CA ASP A 370 -28.04 -4.16 18.52
C ASP A 370 -27.32 -3.03 17.76
N ALA A 371 -27.28 -3.10 16.44
CA ALA A 371 -26.60 -2.10 15.59
C ALA A 371 -27.19 -0.69 15.75
N LYS A 372 -28.48 -0.57 16.08
CA LYS A 372 -29.15 0.71 16.31
C LYS A 372 -28.68 1.32 17.64
N ARG A 373 -28.70 0.51 18.69
CA ARG A 373 -28.31 0.95 20.04
C ARG A 373 -26.82 1.29 20.13
N VAL A 374 -25.97 0.60 19.37
CA VAL A 374 -24.53 0.95 19.25
C VAL A 374 -24.38 2.35 18.65
N ARG A 375 -25.12 2.69 17.57
CA ARG A 375 -25.05 4.04 16.96
C ARG A 375 -25.50 5.12 17.92
N GLU A 376 -26.66 4.90 18.58
CA GLU A 376 -27.18 5.84 19.57
C GLU A 376 -26.15 6.12 20.68
N LYS A 377 -25.47 5.06 21.16
CA LYS A 377 -24.43 5.21 22.17
C LYS A 377 -23.19 5.93 21.69
N VAL A 378 -22.74 5.70 20.46
CA VAL A 378 -21.62 6.45 19.87
C VAL A 378 -21.97 7.94 19.74
N GLU A 379 -23.22 8.27 19.38
CA GLU A 379 -23.69 9.66 19.29
C GLU A 379 -23.74 10.29 20.69
N GLU A 380 -24.30 9.60 21.71
CA GLU A 380 -24.33 10.06 23.11
C GLU A 380 -22.90 10.36 23.63
N GLU A 381 -21.94 9.41 23.48
CA GLU A 381 -20.56 9.57 23.95
C GLU A 381 -19.81 10.69 23.17
N ALA A 382 -20.11 10.88 21.89
CA ALA A 382 -19.54 11.97 21.10
C ALA A 382 -20.06 13.36 21.57
N GLU A 383 -21.33 13.46 21.95
CA GLU A 383 -21.89 14.68 22.50
C GLU A 383 -21.32 15.04 23.90
N GLU A 384 -20.99 14.03 24.71
CA GLU A 384 -20.35 14.25 26.01
C GLU A 384 -18.90 14.73 25.92
N LEU A 385 -18.22 14.50 24.77
CA LEU A 385 -16.84 14.93 24.53
C LEU A 385 -16.74 16.34 23.91
N CYS A 386 -17.83 16.92 23.42
CA CYS A 386 -17.89 18.27 22.84
C CYS A 386 -18.39 19.30 23.83
#